data_a4688d22636651f339f464a08b3146b9
#
_entry.id   a4688d22636651f339f464a08b3146b9
#
_cell.length_a   1.000
_cell.length_b   1.000
_cell.length_c   1.000
_cell.angle_alpha   90.00
_cell.angle_beta   90.00
_cell.angle_gamma   90.00
#
_symmetry.space_group_name_H-M   'P 1'
#
loop_
_entity.id
_entity.type
_entity.pdbx_description
1 polymer ?
#
loop_
_entity_poly.entity_id
_entity_poly.type
_entity_poly.pdbx_seq_one_letter_code
_entity_poly.pdbx_strand_id
1 'polypeptide(L)'
;MARSATLDMTQGSLSRQIIGFSLPLMFTNLLQMLFSMVDLAVVGRFSSSAAMGSVGSTTTLIFLFTGFLMGLGSGVNVLVATHFGARSEKNVRESVHTSFLVCLIAGFLMLALGLIFARPLLELLNTRDDLIDGAELYLRIYFLGMPAAALYNYGNGVLNAIGDTKTPLIFLSTAGVLNVILDLVFVIGLGMSTDGVALASMLSQCVSAGLIVRSLMRSKEIYSLSLKEIRFHKDKAIHALSVG
;
A
#
# COMPACT_ATOMS: atom_id res chain seq x y z
N MET A 1 20.95 -4.06 16.60
CA MET A 1 20.66 -5.27 15.81
C MET A 1 19.41 -5.94 16.38
N ALA A 2 18.24 -5.59 15.90
CA ALA A 2 17.00 -6.29 16.26
C ALA A 2 16.98 -7.60 15.48
N ARG A 3 17.01 -8.74 16.20
CA ARG A 3 16.68 -10.04 15.63
C ARG A 3 15.28 -9.91 15.02
N SER A 4 15.14 -10.11 13.71
CA SER A 4 13.85 -10.30 13.07
C SER A 4 13.19 -11.48 13.78
N ALA A 5 12.13 -11.20 14.54
CA ALA A 5 11.33 -12.23 15.19
C ALA A 5 10.47 -12.90 14.11
N THR A 6 11.09 -13.71 13.27
CA THR A 6 10.35 -14.64 12.40
C THR A 6 9.64 -15.61 13.32
N LEU A 7 8.30 -15.52 13.38
CA LEU A 7 7.47 -16.46 14.11
C LEU A 7 7.53 -17.80 13.38
N ASP A 8 8.24 -18.77 13.96
CA ASP A 8 8.17 -20.15 13.49
C ASP A 8 6.80 -20.74 13.89
N MET A 9 5.86 -20.73 12.94
CA MET A 9 4.50 -21.20 13.16
C MET A 9 4.40 -22.74 13.29
N THR A 10 5.52 -23.45 13.20
CA THR A 10 5.55 -24.92 13.31
C THR A 10 5.74 -25.41 14.75
N GLN A 11 6.04 -24.51 15.71
CA GLN A 11 6.34 -24.87 17.10
C GLN A 11 5.53 -24.03 18.11
N GLY A 12 4.77 -24.66 19.01
CA GLY A 12 4.04 -24.01 20.09
C GLY A 12 2.52 -24.07 20.01
N SER A 13 1.78 -23.30 20.84
CA SER A 13 0.32 -23.29 20.78
C SER A 13 -0.18 -22.51 19.55
N LEU A 14 -0.87 -23.18 18.66
CA LEU A 14 -1.39 -22.66 17.39
C LEU A 14 -2.24 -21.39 17.60
N SER A 15 -3.11 -21.39 18.62
CA SER A 15 -3.99 -20.24 18.91
C SER A 15 -3.22 -18.98 19.25
N ARG A 16 -2.13 -19.07 20.05
CA ARG A 16 -1.31 -17.92 20.42
C ARG A 16 -0.56 -17.34 19.22
N GLN A 17 -0.12 -18.21 18.33
CA GLN A 17 0.59 -17.81 17.11
C GLN A 17 -0.35 -17.14 16.12
N ILE A 18 -1.56 -17.71 15.91
CA ILE A 18 -2.59 -17.11 15.05
C ILE A 18 -2.95 -15.72 15.56
N ILE A 19 -3.23 -15.55 16.85
CA ILE A 19 -3.55 -14.23 17.43
C ILE A 19 -2.38 -13.25 17.26
N GLY A 20 -1.16 -13.69 17.57
CA GLY A 20 0.05 -12.86 17.46
C GLY A 20 0.36 -12.41 16.02
N PHE A 21 -0.03 -13.21 15.02
CA PHE A 21 0.10 -12.89 13.60
C PHE A 21 -1.07 -12.03 13.09
N SER A 22 -2.30 -12.39 13.46
CA SER A 22 -3.50 -11.71 12.95
C SER A 22 -3.68 -10.31 13.54
N LEU A 23 -3.30 -10.10 14.80
CA LEU A 23 -3.51 -8.83 15.48
C LEU A 23 -2.81 -7.65 14.78
N PRO A 24 -1.50 -7.72 14.42
CA PRO A 24 -0.87 -6.65 13.66
C PRO A 24 -1.48 -6.42 12.27
N LEU A 25 -1.93 -7.49 11.58
CA LEU A 25 -2.62 -7.37 10.29
C LEU A 25 -3.96 -6.62 10.43
N MET A 26 -4.74 -6.94 11.46
CA MET A 26 -5.98 -6.20 11.76
C MET A 26 -5.69 -4.73 12.05
N PHE A 27 -4.66 -4.43 12.82
CA PHE A 27 -4.24 -3.05 13.09
C PHE A 27 -3.76 -2.33 11.82
N THR A 28 -3.08 -3.00 10.91
CA THR A 28 -2.68 -2.43 9.62
C THR A 28 -3.91 -1.98 8.81
N ASN A 29 -4.93 -2.83 8.71
CA ASN A 29 -6.16 -2.50 7.98
C ASN A 29 -6.96 -1.37 8.67
N LEU A 30 -7.04 -1.40 10.01
CA LEU A 30 -7.69 -0.33 10.78
C LEU A 30 -6.97 1.00 10.61
N LEU A 31 -5.64 1.01 10.61
CA LEU A 31 -4.86 2.24 10.42
C LEU A 31 -5.09 2.83 9.03
N GLN A 32 -5.12 2.01 7.97
CA GLN A 32 -5.41 2.50 6.62
C GLN A 32 -6.79 3.17 6.54
N MET A 33 -7.79 2.57 7.19
CA MET A 33 -9.14 3.14 7.26
C MET A 33 -9.15 4.45 8.06
N LEU A 34 -8.46 4.47 9.21
CA LEU A 34 -8.37 5.68 10.05
C LEU A 34 -7.70 6.84 9.32
N PHE A 35 -6.65 6.59 8.54
CA PHE A 35 -5.99 7.65 7.77
C PHE A 35 -6.94 8.28 6.75
N SER A 36 -7.69 7.48 5.99
CA SER A 36 -8.70 8.02 5.07
C SER A 36 -9.80 8.82 5.79
N MET A 37 -10.17 8.42 7.01
CA MET A 37 -11.12 9.17 7.82
C MET A 37 -10.53 10.48 8.34
N VAL A 38 -9.25 10.51 8.70
CA VAL A 38 -8.55 11.73 9.14
C VAL A 38 -8.42 12.72 7.97
N ASP A 39 -8.01 12.25 6.78
CA ASP A 39 -7.97 13.07 5.55
C ASP A 39 -9.31 13.78 5.34
N LEU A 40 -10.42 13.03 5.40
CA LEU A 40 -11.76 13.56 5.22
C LEU A 40 -12.15 14.55 6.33
N ALA A 41 -11.78 14.25 7.59
CA ALA A 41 -12.06 15.12 8.73
C ALA A 41 -11.28 16.44 8.67
N VAL A 42 -10.00 16.40 8.25
CA VAL A 42 -9.17 17.60 8.11
C VAL A 42 -9.75 18.52 7.03
N VAL A 43 -10.07 17.97 5.85
CA VAL A 43 -10.70 18.75 4.77
C VAL A 43 -12.06 19.31 5.21
N GLY A 44 -12.89 18.48 5.84
CA GLY A 44 -14.23 18.91 6.29
C GLY A 44 -14.20 19.97 7.40
N ARG A 45 -13.16 19.98 8.24
CA ARG A 45 -13.05 20.95 9.35
C ARG A 45 -12.36 22.25 8.93
N PHE A 46 -11.35 22.20 8.08
CA PHE A 46 -10.44 23.31 7.81
C PHE A 46 -10.52 23.87 6.38
N SER A 47 -11.27 23.20 5.47
CA SER A 47 -11.49 23.68 4.11
C SER A 47 -12.98 24.00 3.90
N SER A 48 -13.64 23.37 2.95
CA SER A 48 -15.04 23.63 2.63
C SER A 48 -15.87 22.34 2.56
N SER A 49 -17.19 22.47 2.70
CA SER A 49 -18.11 21.34 2.50
C SER A 49 -18.04 20.76 1.09
N ALA A 50 -17.76 21.60 0.09
CA ALA A 50 -17.54 21.15 -1.28
C ALA A 50 -16.26 20.33 -1.39
N ALA A 51 -15.15 20.77 -0.77
CA ALA A 51 -13.92 20.00 -0.74
C ALA A 51 -14.10 18.64 -0.04
N MET A 52 -14.81 18.59 1.07
CA MET A 52 -15.16 17.34 1.75
C MET A 52 -16.01 16.44 0.84
N GLY A 53 -16.98 16.99 0.12
CA GLY A 53 -17.80 16.25 -0.85
C GLY A 53 -16.96 15.70 -2.00
N SER A 54 -16.00 16.48 -2.51
CA SER A 54 -15.07 16.06 -3.55
C SER A 54 -14.21 14.87 -3.11
N VAL A 55 -13.56 14.95 -1.95
CA VAL A 55 -12.78 13.83 -1.39
C VAL A 55 -13.68 12.61 -1.12
N GLY A 56 -14.85 12.81 -0.53
CA GLY A 56 -15.80 11.75 -0.22
C GLY A 56 -16.26 10.98 -1.48
N SER A 57 -16.52 11.68 -2.59
CA SER A 57 -16.95 11.05 -3.84
C SER A 57 -15.86 10.17 -4.50
N THR A 58 -14.60 10.38 -4.16
CA THR A 58 -13.48 9.59 -4.69
C THR A 58 -13.25 8.27 -3.94
N THR A 59 -13.82 8.14 -2.74
CA THR A 59 -13.55 7.02 -1.82
C THR A 59 -13.76 5.65 -2.47
N THR A 60 -14.86 5.48 -3.22
CA THR A 60 -15.18 4.22 -3.91
C THR A 60 -14.11 3.83 -4.92
N LEU A 61 -13.64 4.80 -5.72
CA LEU A 61 -12.57 4.56 -6.70
C LEU A 61 -11.25 4.21 -6.02
N ILE A 62 -10.91 4.95 -4.96
CA ILE A 62 -9.71 4.67 -4.17
C ILE A 62 -9.75 3.25 -3.60
N PHE A 63 -10.88 2.83 -3.02
CA PHE A 63 -11.03 1.46 -2.51
C PHE A 63 -10.90 0.41 -3.62
N LEU A 64 -11.45 0.67 -4.79
CA LEU A 64 -11.33 -0.26 -5.93
C LEU A 64 -9.87 -0.45 -6.35
N PHE A 65 -9.13 0.64 -6.57
CA PHE A 65 -7.74 0.59 -7.04
C PHE A 65 -6.79 0.10 -5.95
N THR A 66 -6.96 0.54 -4.71
CA THR A 66 -6.13 0.07 -3.59
C THR A 66 -6.45 -1.39 -3.24
N GLY A 67 -7.72 -1.80 -3.33
CA GLY A 67 -8.14 -3.19 -3.15
C GLY A 67 -7.45 -4.13 -4.14
N PHE A 68 -7.33 -3.72 -5.40
CA PHE A 68 -6.56 -4.48 -6.39
C PHE A 68 -5.08 -4.64 -5.99
N LEU A 69 -4.43 -3.56 -5.51
CA LEU A 69 -3.04 -3.63 -5.06
C LEU A 69 -2.89 -4.47 -3.78
N MET A 70 -3.87 -4.45 -2.89
CA MET A 70 -3.92 -5.32 -1.70
C MET A 70 -4.06 -6.79 -2.09
N GLY A 71 -4.91 -7.10 -3.07
CA GLY A 71 -5.04 -8.44 -3.64
C GLY A 71 -3.70 -8.93 -4.19
N LEU A 72 -3.03 -8.11 -5.02
CA LEU A 72 -1.68 -8.41 -5.51
C LEU A 72 -0.68 -8.69 -4.36
N GLY A 73 -0.69 -7.88 -3.31
CA GLY A 73 0.13 -8.10 -2.11
C GLY A 73 -0.18 -9.42 -1.41
N SER A 74 -1.45 -9.84 -1.39
CA SER A 74 -1.88 -11.15 -0.88
C SER A 74 -1.34 -12.29 -1.75
N GLY A 75 -1.40 -12.17 -3.08
CA GLY A 75 -0.79 -13.14 -4.00
C GLY A 75 0.72 -13.29 -3.80
N VAL A 76 1.42 -12.17 -3.60
CA VAL A 76 2.86 -12.17 -3.23
C VAL A 76 3.09 -12.90 -1.92
N ASN A 77 2.25 -12.65 -0.91
CA ASN A 77 2.35 -13.33 0.39
C ASN A 77 2.25 -14.85 0.23
N VAL A 78 1.22 -15.35 -0.44
CA VAL A 78 1.00 -16.79 -0.64
C VAL A 78 2.16 -17.41 -1.44
N LEU A 79 2.60 -16.76 -2.52
CA LEU A 79 3.70 -17.25 -3.34
C LEU A 79 5.01 -17.39 -2.54
N VAL A 80 5.37 -16.34 -1.79
CA VAL A 80 6.61 -16.33 -0.99
C VAL A 80 6.49 -17.29 0.19
N ALA A 81 5.35 -17.32 0.90
CA ALA A 81 5.11 -18.22 2.03
C ALA A 81 5.20 -19.70 1.64
N THR A 82 4.65 -20.07 0.48
CA THR A 82 4.71 -21.46 -0.04
C THR A 82 6.16 -21.90 -0.26
N HIS A 83 6.99 -21.06 -0.88
CA HIS A 83 8.39 -21.41 -1.14
C HIS A 83 9.28 -21.28 0.10
N PHE A 84 8.95 -20.35 1.00
CA PHE A 84 9.62 -20.19 2.28
C PHE A 84 9.37 -21.42 3.19
N GLY A 85 8.11 -21.86 3.28
CA GLY A 85 7.74 -23.08 3.99
C GLY A 85 8.38 -24.35 3.42
N ALA A 86 8.52 -24.44 2.09
CA ALA A 86 9.23 -25.52 1.41
C ALA A 86 10.77 -25.44 1.55
N ARG A 87 11.31 -24.45 2.24
CA ARG A 87 12.75 -24.17 2.43
C ARG A 87 13.53 -24.09 1.11
N SER A 88 12.89 -23.63 0.04
CA SER A 88 13.49 -23.50 -1.29
C SER A 88 14.04 -22.10 -1.50
N GLU A 89 15.29 -21.86 -1.09
CA GLU A 89 15.95 -20.54 -1.16
C GLU A 89 15.91 -19.92 -2.57
N LYS A 90 16.20 -20.74 -3.60
CA LYS A 90 16.16 -20.29 -5.00
C LYS A 90 14.76 -19.77 -5.36
N ASN A 91 13.71 -20.54 -5.05
CA ASN A 91 12.33 -20.16 -5.38
C ASN A 91 11.86 -18.94 -4.58
N VAL A 92 12.28 -18.79 -3.33
CA VAL A 92 12.00 -17.56 -2.55
C VAL A 92 12.61 -16.34 -3.23
N ARG A 93 13.90 -16.39 -3.60
CA ARG A 93 14.57 -15.29 -4.32
C ARG A 93 13.88 -14.96 -5.64
N GLU A 94 13.59 -15.95 -6.46
CA GLU A 94 12.89 -15.76 -7.74
C GLU A 94 11.51 -15.13 -7.52
N SER A 95 10.76 -15.58 -6.49
CA SER A 95 9.45 -15.03 -6.15
C SER A 95 9.53 -13.57 -5.71
N VAL A 96 10.45 -13.24 -4.81
CA VAL A 96 10.64 -11.86 -4.31
C VAL A 96 10.96 -10.90 -5.47
N HIS A 97 11.93 -11.25 -6.33
CA HIS A 97 12.34 -10.37 -7.43
C HIS A 97 11.29 -10.26 -8.55
N THR A 98 10.61 -11.37 -8.87
CA THR A 98 9.52 -11.35 -9.86
C THR A 98 8.33 -10.54 -9.36
N SER A 99 7.93 -10.74 -8.10
CA SER A 99 6.81 -9.99 -7.49
C SER A 99 7.09 -8.50 -7.39
N PHE A 100 8.34 -8.10 -7.16
CA PHE A 100 8.73 -6.69 -7.21
C PHE A 100 8.41 -6.06 -8.56
N LEU A 101 8.80 -6.72 -9.67
CA LEU A 101 8.50 -6.23 -11.02
C LEU A 101 7.00 -6.20 -11.30
N VAL A 102 6.29 -7.27 -10.96
CA VAL A 102 4.83 -7.36 -11.19
C VAL A 102 4.11 -6.23 -10.48
N CYS A 103 4.40 -6.01 -9.18
CA CYS A 103 3.76 -4.96 -8.41
C CYS A 103 4.16 -3.55 -8.90
N LEU A 104 5.42 -3.35 -9.31
CA LEU A 104 5.85 -2.07 -9.87
C LEU A 104 5.13 -1.75 -11.18
N ILE A 105 5.04 -2.73 -12.09
CA ILE A 105 4.31 -2.59 -13.36
C ILE A 105 2.82 -2.33 -13.09
N ALA A 106 2.21 -3.08 -12.17
CA ALA A 106 0.82 -2.88 -11.78
C ALA A 106 0.59 -1.48 -11.20
N GLY A 107 1.49 -0.98 -10.35
CA GLY A 107 1.42 0.38 -9.80
C GLY A 107 1.46 1.46 -10.88
N PHE A 108 2.35 1.33 -11.87
CA PHE A 108 2.40 2.25 -13.01
C PHE A 108 1.19 2.11 -13.93
N LEU A 109 0.66 0.90 -14.11
CA LEU A 109 -0.59 0.69 -14.84
C LEU A 109 -1.76 1.39 -14.15
N MET A 110 -1.89 1.24 -12.81
CA MET A 110 -2.93 1.94 -12.03
C MET A 110 -2.77 3.45 -12.09
N LEU A 111 -1.53 3.97 -12.05
CA LEU A 111 -1.25 5.38 -12.26
C LEU A 111 -1.76 5.84 -13.64
N ALA A 112 -1.41 5.14 -14.71
CA ALA A 112 -1.82 5.50 -16.07
C ALA A 112 -3.35 5.45 -16.23
N LEU A 113 -3.98 4.37 -15.76
CA LEU A 113 -5.44 4.23 -15.77
C LEU A 113 -6.12 5.34 -14.96
N GLY A 114 -5.61 5.63 -13.77
CA GLY A 114 -6.14 6.69 -12.91
C GLY A 114 -6.05 8.07 -13.55
N LEU A 115 -4.90 8.42 -14.15
CA LEU A 115 -4.74 9.72 -14.80
C LEU A 115 -5.63 9.89 -16.05
N ILE A 116 -5.82 8.80 -16.84
CA ILE A 116 -6.63 8.84 -18.07
C ILE A 116 -8.12 8.81 -17.75
N PHE A 117 -8.53 7.98 -16.81
CA PHE A 117 -9.94 7.68 -16.56
C PHE A 117 -10.51 8.35 -15.30
N ALA A 118 -9.76 9.22 -14.59
CA ALA A 118 -10.26 9.87 -13.38
C ALA A 118 -11.62 10.55 -13.59
N ARG A 119 -11.75 11.44 -14.58
CA ARG A 119 -12.98 12.16 -14.87
C ARG A 119 -14.11 11.23 -15.38
N PRO A 120 -13.90 10.38 -16.42
CA PRO A 120 -14.93 9.43 -16.86
C PRO A 120 -15.47 8.52 -15.75
N LEU A 121 -14.61 8.08 -14.82
CA LEU A 121 -15.03 7.23 -13.71
C LEU A 121 -15.87 8.02 -12.69
N LEU A 122 -15.53 9.29 -12.42
CA LEU A 122 -16.34 10.15 -11.56
C LEU A 122 -17.72 10.46 -12.18
N GLU A 123 -17.78 10.69 -13.49
CA GLU A 123 -19.02 10.88 -14.23
C GLU A 123 -19.88 9.60 -14.18
N LEU A 124 -19.27 8.42 -14.35
CA LEU A 124 -19.96 7.13 -14.25
C LEU A 124 -20.55 6.90 -12.84
N LEU A 125 -19.90 7.40 -11.81
CA LEU A 125 -20.40 7.34 -10.43
C LEU A 125 -21.44 8.43 -10.11
N ASN A 126 -21.87 9.22 -11.13
CA ASN A 126 -22.79 10.34 -10.97
C ASN A 126 -22.31 11.35 -9.92
N THR A 127 -21.01 11.65 -9.90
CA THR A 127 -20.48 12.72 -9.04
C THR A 127 -21.10 14.05 -9.47
N ARG A 128 -21.53 14.86 -8.51
CA ARG A 128 -22.15 16.15 -8.75
C ARG A 128 -21.21 17.11 -9.48
N ASP A 129 -21.76 17.92 -10.40
CA ASP A 129 -20.97 18.84 -11.24
C ASP A 129 -20.16 19.86 -10.43
N ASP A 130 -20.68 20.30 -9.28
CA ASP A 130 -20.03 21.24 -8.36
C ASP A 130 -18.86 20.62 -7.57
N LEU A 131 -18.71 19.29 -7.57
CA LEU A 131 -17.66 18.56 -6.84
C LEU A 131 -16.64 17.89 -7.77
N ILE A 132 -16.98 17.69 -9.04
CA ILE A 132 -16.23 16.81 -9.94
C ILE A 132 -14.82 17.31 -10.21
N ASP A 133 -14.61 18.61 -10.36
CA ASP A 133 -13.29 19.18 -10.64
C ASP A 133 -12.33 19.02 -9.44
N GLY A 134 -12.85 19.23 -8.21
CA GLY A 134 -12.08 18.97 -6.99
C GLY A 134 -11.79 17.49 -6.77
N ALA A 135 -12.75 16.60 -7.10
CA ALA A 135 -12.59 15.17 -7.02
C ALA A 135 -11.58 14.64 -8.05
N GLU A 136 -11.62 15.17 -9.28
CA GLU A 136 -10.66 14.83 -10.34
C GLU A 136 -9.24 15.23 -9.94
N LEU A 137 -9.05 16.46 -9.44
CA LEU A 137 -7.76 16.94 -8.98
C LEU A 137 -7.20 16.07 -7.85
N TYR A 138 -8.05 15.75 -6.85
CA TYR A 138 -7.68 14.85 -5.76
C TYR A 138 -7.23 13.48 -6.28
N LEU A 139 -8.03 12.84 -7.14
CA LEU A 139 -7.71 11.54 -7.71
C LEU A 139 -6.41 11.55 -8.51
N ARG A 140 -6.22 12.53 -9.37
CA ARG A 140 -5.00 12.62 -10.19
C ARG A 140 -3.76 12.70 -9.33
N ILE A 141 -3.77 13.51 -8.27
CA ILE A 141 -2.63 13.60 -7.34
C ILE A 141 -2.47 12.30 -6.55
N TYR A 142 -3.56 11.72 -6.06
CA TYR A 142 -3.54 10.47 -5.33
C TYR A 142 -2.95 9.32 -6.16
N PHE A 143 -3.31 9.24 -7.45
CA PHE A 143 -2.79 8.21 -8.35
C PHE A 143 -1.29 8.30 -8.62
N LEU A 144 -0.65 9.47 -8.45
CA LEU A 144 0.81 9.58 -8.49
C LEU A 144 1.47 8.71 -7.40
N GLY A 145 0.77 8.45 -6.31
CA GLY A 145 1.20 7.55 -5.23
C GLY A 145 1.02 6.05 -5.51
N MET A 146 0.29 5.65 -6.57
CA MET A 146 -0.03 4.24 -6.83
C MET A 146 1.19 3.32 -7.00
N PRO A 147 2.28 3.73 -7.70
CA PRO A 147 3.48 2.91 -7.75
C PRO A 147 4.11 2.69 -6.37
N ALA A 148 4.07 3.71 -5.50
CA ALA A 148 4.54 3.59 -4.13
C ALA A 148 3.62 2.67 -3.30
N ALA A 149 2.30 2.82 -3.41
CA ALA A 149 1.33 1.94 -2.75
C ALA A 149 1.52 0.47 -3.18
N ALA A 150 1.76 0.22 -4.46
CA ALA A 150 2.05 -1.12 -4.99
C ALA A 150 3.32 -1.72 -4.37
N LEU A 151 4.40 -0.94 -4.26
CA LEU A 151 5.64 -1.36 -3.62
C LEU A 151 5.48 -1.59 -2.11
N TYR A 152 4.67 -0.77 -1.43
CA TYR A 152 4.34 -1.03 -0.03
C TYR A 152 3.60 -2.38 0.12
N ASN A 153 2.55 -2.63 -0.68
CA ASN A 153 1.79 -3.88 -0.64
C ASN A 153 2.65 -5.09 -1.00
N TYR A 154 3.55 -4.97 -1.99
CA TYR A 154 4.57 -5.97 -2.30
C TYR A 154 5.42 -6.32 -1.07
N GLY A 155 6.05 -5.31 -0.44
CA GLY A 155 6.93 -5.52 0.71
C GLY A 155 6.18 -6.05 1.94
N ASN A 156 4.94 -5.57 2.16
CA ASN A 156 4.03 -6.09 3.17
C ASN A 156 3.74 -7.59 2.93
N GLY A 157 3.44 -7.99 1.69
CA GLY A 157 3.26 -9.40 1.32
C GLY A 157 4.49 -10.25 1.60
N VAL A 158 5.70 -9.80 1.21
CA VAL A 158 6.96 -10.53 1.47
C VAL A 158 7.23 -10.68 2.97
N LEU A 159 7.11 -9.60 3.76
CA LEU A 159 7.39 -9.63 5.19
C LEU A 159 6.36 -10.48 5.95
N ASN A 160 5.09 -10.38 5.59
CA ASN A 160 4.05 -11.23 6.17
C ASN A 160 4.27 -12.72 5.87
N ALA A 161 4.77 -13.04 4.66
CA ALA A 161 5.06 -14.43 4.26
C ALA A 161 6.12 -15.11 5.14
N ILE A 162 7.04 -14.34 5.71
CA ILE A 162 8.08 -14.83 6.61
C ILE A 162 7.71 -14.68 8.09
N GLY A 163 6.48 -14.24 8.39
CA GLY A 163 5.97 -14.07 9.76
C GLY A 163 6.28 -12.71 10.40
N ASP A 164 6.89 -11.76 9.69
CA ASP A 164 7.15 -10.41 10.19
C ASP A 164 5.99 -9.45 9.83
N THR A 165 4.95 -9.45 10.64
CA THR A 165 3.79 -8.56 10.51
C THR A 165 3.97 -7.22 11.23
N LYS A 166 5.00 -7.09 12.07
CA LYS A 166 5.25 -5.89 12.88
C LYS A 166 5.97 -4.80 12.09
N THR A 167 6.96 -5.19 11.29
CA THR A 167 7.74 -4.22 10.50
C THR A 167 6.88 -3.43 9.52
N PRO A 168 5.99 -4.05 8.70
CA PRO A 168 5.06 -3.30 7.85
C PRO A 168 4.13 -2.38 8.64
N LEU A 169 3.60 -2.84 9.79
CA LEU A 169 2.76 -2.04 10.67
C LEU A 169 3.46 -0.78 11.16
N ILE A 170 4.73 -0.90 11.61
CA ILE A 170 5.53 0.25 12.08
C ILE A 170 5.75 1.24 10.92
N PHE A 171 6.08 0.77 9.72
CA PHE A 171 6.30 1.65 8.57
C PHE A 171 5.03 2.36 8.14
N LEU A 172 3.90 1.66 8.14
CA LEU A 172 2.60 2.26 7.86
C LEU A 172 2.22 3.29 8.94
N SER A 173 2.41 2.96 10.22
CA SER A 173 2.14 3.90 11.32
C SER A 173 2.98 5.17 11.20
N THR A 174 4.26 5.02 10.84
CA THR A 174 5.16 6.17 10.63
C THR A 174 4.68 7.04 9.47
N ALA A 175 4.30 6.41 8.36
CA ALA A 175 3.77 7.12 7.20
C ALA A 175 2.42 7.79 7.51
N GLY A 176 1.56 7.16 8.30
CA GLY A 176 0.28 7.73 8.69
C GLY A 176 0.40 8.92 9.63
N VAL A 177 1.31 8.88 10.61
CA VAL A 177 1.60 10.06 11.43
C VAL A 177 2.14 11.20 10.56
N LEU A 178 3.01 10.88 9.60
CA LEU A 178 3.49 11.88 8.63
C LEU A 178 2.36 12.44 7.77
N ASN A 179 1.43 11.60 7.29
CA ASN A 179 0.26 12.02 6.53
C ASN A 179 -0.57 13.06 7.31
N VAL A 180 -0.93 12.76 8.56
CA VAL A 180 -1.68 13.70 9.40
C VAL A 180 -0.94 15.04 9.59
N ILE A 181 0.38 14.99 9.80
CA ILE A 181 1.20 16.20 9.93
C ILE A 181 1.17 17.01 8.62
N LEU A 182 1.35 16.33 7.48
CA LEU A 182 1.34 16.98 6.17
C LEU A 182 -0.04 17.56 5.83
N ASP A 183 -1.13 16.86 6.16
CA ASP A 183 -2.49 17.39 6.00
C ASP A 183 -2.66 18.71 6.72
N LEU A 184 -2.26 18.77 7.99
CA LEU A 184 -2.36 19.99 8.78
C LEU A 184 -1.47 21.12 8.21
N VAL A 185 -0.25 20.79 7.78
CA VAL A 185 0.66 21.76 7.16
C VAL A 185 0.10 22.30 5.84
N PHE A 186 -0.39 21.42 4.96
CA PHE A 186 -0.87 21.82 3.65
C PHE A 186 -2.23 22.55 3.74
N VAL A 187 -3.16 22.04 4.52
CA VAL A 187 -4.50 22.60 4.61
C VAL A 187 -4.50 23.87 5.49
N ILE A 188 -3.90 23.83 6.67
CA ILE A 188 -3.92 24.97 7.61
C ILE A 188 -2.78 25.93 7.31
N GLY A 189 -1.56 25.42 7.11
CA GLY A 189 -0.36 26.26 6.94
C GLY A 189 -0.28 26.92 5.57
N LEU A 190 -0.62 26.18 4.50
CA LEU A 190 -0.52 26.67 3.12
C LEU A 190 -1.87 27.06 2.51
N GLY A 191 -2.99 26.83 3.21
CA GLY A 191 -4.33 27.16 2.71
C GLY A 191 -4.78 26.29 1.53
N MET A 192 -4.17 25.11 1.34
CA MET A 192 -4.57 24.14 0.31
C MET A 192 -5.89 23.47 0.69
N SER A 193 -6.53 22.83 -0.29
CA SER A 193 -7.81 22.16 -0.10
C SER A 193 -7.68 20.65 -0.38
N THR A 194 -8.42 20.14 -1.35
CA THR A 194 -8.37 18.73 -1.79
C THR A 194 -7.00 18.31 -2.30
N ASP A 195 -6.31 19.22 -2.97
CA ASP A 195 -4.96 19.06 -3.50
C ASP A 195 -3.92 18.85 -2.38
N GLY A 196 -4.05 19.57 -1.26
CA GLY A 196 -3.16 19.44 -0.11
C GLY A 196 -3.21 18.05 0.53
N VAL A 197 -4.42 17.55 0.78
CA VAL A 197 -4.62 16.21 1.37
C VAL A 197 -4.21 15.10 0.40
N ALA A 198 -4.47 15.27 -0.90
CA ALA A 198 -3.99 14.31 -1.90
C ALA A 198 -2.46 14.23 -1.95
N LEU A 199 -1.77 15.39 -1.86
CA LEU A 199 -0.30 15.45 -1.79
C LEU A 199 0.23 14.81 -0.51
N ALA A 200 -0.39 15.06 0.63
CA ALA A 200 0.00 14.46 1.90
C ALA A 200 -0.09 12.93 1.83
N SER A 201 -1.20 12.40 1.30
CA SER A 201 -1.40 10.96 1.10
C SER A 201 -0.36 10.38 0.13
N MET A 202 -0.11 11.02 -1.01
CA MET A 202 0.89 10.58 -1.99
C MET A 202 2.31 10.55 -1.38
N LEU A 203 2.72 11.60 -0.68
CA LEU A 203 4.05 11.67 -0.05
C LEU A 203 4.20 10.61 1.04
N SER A 204 3.17 10.39 1.85
CA SER A 204 3.19 9.38 2.91
C SER A 204 3.27 7.97 2.34
N GLN A 205 2.60 7.68 1.23
CA GLN A 205 2.74 6.42 0.49
C GLN A 205 4.17 6.23 -0.01
N CYS A 206 4.82 7.27 -0.54
CA CYS A 206 6.22 7.22 -0.97
C CYS A 206 7.17 6.91 0.20
N VAL A 207 6.91 7.48 1.38
CA VAL A 207 7.72 7.21 2.58
C VAL A 207 7.56 5.77 3.04
N SER A 208 6.32 5.25 3.15
CA SER A 208 6.09 3.85 3.56
C SER A 208 6.73 2.86 2.58
N ALA A 209 6.58 3.11 1.27
CA ALA A 209 7.22 2.32 0.21
C ALA A 209 8.75 2.37 0.30
N GLY A 210 9.32 3.55 0.49
CA GLY A 210 10.76 3.72 0.66
C GLY A 210 11.31 2.98 1.87
N LEU A 211 10.61 3.02 3.00
CA LEU A 211 10.99 2.32 4.22
C LEU A 211 10.97 0.80 4.04
N ILE A 212 9.90 0.25 3.44
CA ILE A 212 9.75 -1.20 3.29
C ILE A 212 10.74 -1.75 2.25
N VAL A 213 10.91 -1.08 1.10
CA VAL A 213 11.89 -1.48 0.08
C VAL A 213 13.33 -1.39 0.64
N ARG A 214 13.66 -0.31 1.35
CA ARG A 214 14.97 -0.18 2.03
C ARG A 214 15.21 -1.30 3.05
N SER A 215 14.18 -1.70 3.79
CA SER A 215 14.28 -2.82 4.74
C SER A 215 14.61 -4.12 4.03
N LEU A 216 13.92 -4.45 2.93
CA LEU A 216 14.19 -5.64 2.12
C LEU A 216 15.58 -5.61 1.48
N MET A 217 16.02 -4.45 0.96
CA MET A 217 17.34 -4.30 0.36
C MET A 217 18.49 -4.41 1.37
N ARG A 218 18.26 -4.06 2.64
CA ARG A 218 19.26 -4.16 3.72
C ARG A 218 19.27 -5.49 4.43
N SER A 219 18.27 -6.32 4.21
CA SER A 219 18.23 -7.68 4.73
C SER A 219 19.38 -8.51 4.15
N LYS A 220 19.93 -9.41 4.95
CA LYS A 220 20.92 -10.42 4.52
C LYS A 220 20.30 -11.81 4.36
N GLU A 221 19.00 -11.89 4.56
CA GLU A 221 18.24 -13.12 4.52
C GLU A 221 17.87 -13.52 3.07
N ILE A 222 17.36 -14.72 2.91
CA ILE A 222 17.01 -15.30 1.60
C ILE A 222 15.94 -14.51 0.82
N TYR A 223 15.13 -13.71 1.53
CA TYR A 223 14.12 -12.81 0.96
C TYR A 223 14.63 -11.40 0.67
N SER A 224 15.94 -11.16 0.74
CA SER A 224 16.54 -9.87 0.43
C SER A 224 16.25 -9.45 -1.02
N LEU A 225 15.93 -8.18 -1.22
CA LEU A 225 15.76 -7.59 -2.55
C LEU A 225 17.09 -7.05 -3.06
N SER A 226 17.59 -7.58 -4.17
CA SER A 226 18.77 -7.10 -4.88
C SER A 226 18.38 -6.59 -6.26
N LEU A 227 18.56 -5.31 -6.53
CA LEU A 227 18.20 -4.72 -7.83
C LEU A 227 18.99 -5.34 -9.00
N LYS A 228 20.17 -5.94 -8.72
CA LYS A 228 21.01 -6.62 -9.74
C LYS A 228 20.48 -8.01 -10.11
N GLU A 229 19.70 -8.62 -9.25
CA GLU A 229 19.16 -9.97 -9.40
C GLU A 229 17.70 -9.98 -9.90
N ILE A 230 17.16 -8.82 -10.22
CA ILE A 230 15.79 -8.71 -10.73
C ILE A 230 15.70 -9.41 -12.07
N ARG A 231 14.92 -10.50 -12.11
CA ARG A 231 14.57 -11.26 -13.31
C ARG A 231 13.09 -11.60 -13.28
N PHE A 232 12.48 -11.59 -14.44
CA PHE A 232 11.08 -11.94 -14.60
C PHE A 232 10.94 -13.45 -14.85
N HIS A 233 10.22 -14.15 -13.96
CA HIS A 233 9.88 -15.56 -14.11
C HIS A 233 8.36 -15.66 -14.32
N LYS A 234 7.96 -16.07 -15.53
CA LYS A 234 6.55 -16.10 -15.95
C LYS A 234 5.66 -16.93 -15.04
N ASP A 235 6.15 -18.09 -14.61
CA ASP A 235 5.40 -19.02 -13.73
C ASP A 235 5.11 -18.40 -12.37
N LYS A 236 6.08 -17.67 -11.79
CA LYS A 236 5.92 -16.96 -10.52
C LYS A 236 4.97 -15.77 -10.65
N ALA A 237 5.08 -15.04 -11.77
CA ALA A 237 4.17 -13.92 -12.05
C ALA A 237 2.71 -14.39 -12.20
N ILE A 238 2.47 -15.45 -12.98
CA ILE A 238 1.12 -16.02 -13.14
C ILE A 238 0.58 -16.51 -11.80
N HIS A 239 1.40 -17.19 -10.99
CA HIS A 239 0.96 -17.69 -9.69
C HIS A 239 0.58 -16.52 -8.75
N ALA A 240 1.40 -15.47 -8.66
CA ALA A 240 1.09 -14.30 -7.84
C ALA A 240 -0.20 -13.61 -8.27
N LEU A 241 -0.45 -13.51 -9.59
CA LEU A 241 -1.66 -12.91 -10.15
C LEU A 241 -2.91 -13.78 -10.03
N SER A 242 -2.76 -15.10 -10.02
CA SER A 242 -3.90 -16.02 -9.95
C SER A 242 -4.46 -16.20 -8.55
N VAL A 243 -3.69 -15.86 -7.53
CA VAL A 243 -4.06 -16.02 -6.10
C VAL A 243 -4.43 -14.67 -5.47
N GLY A 244 -3.92 -13.55 -6.00
CA GLY A 244 -4.24 -12.20 -5.55
C GLY A 244 -5.42 -11.63 -6.28
#